data_8c268fe403b4b7de9a165a644ac3ccc6
#
_entry.id   8c268fe403b4b7de9a165a644ac3ccc6
#
_cell.length_a   1.000
_cell.length_b   1.000
_cell.length_c   1.000
_cell.angle_alpha   90.00
_cell.angle_beta   90.00
_cell.angle_gamma   90.00
#
_symmetry.space_group_name_H-M   'P 1'
#
loop_
_entity.id
_entity.type
_entity.pdbx_description
1 polymer ?
#
loop_
_entity_poly.entity_id
_entity_poly.type
_entity_poly.pdbx_seq_one_letter_code
_entity_poly.pdbx_strand_id
1 'polypeptide(L)'
;MTAQKHPAQKRSDAWIGDAVLALFARQWILQQSNITPAERTEAFTQLTANQFLASFGDPTAVEAAIGKTYQAKGLQAAFDFIETSYIPLYLKQRNNRRKTAGSHRSKAK
;
A
#
# COMPACT_ATOMS: atom_id res chain seq x y z
N MET A 1 13.83 28.77 -5.93
CA MET A 1 13.52 28.32 -6.00
C MET A 1 13.51 27.37 -5.81
N THR A 2 13.47 27.13 -5.50
CA THR A 2 13.34 26.39 -5.51
C THR A 2 12.59 25.46 -5.33
N ALA A 3 11.88 25.56 -5.50
CA ALA A 3 10.84 24.56 -5.47
C ALA A 3 11.31 23.22 -5.91
N GLN A 4 12.50 23.13 -6.16
CA GLN A 4 13.13 21.92 -6.62
C GLN A 4 13.11 20.86 -5.55
N LYS A 5 12.66 19.69 -5.92
CA LYS A 5 12.76 18.55 -5.02
C LYS A 5 14.11 17.92 -5.23
N HIS A 6 14.93 18.06 -4.25
CA HIS A 6 16.21 17.38 -4.27
C HIS A 6 15.99 15.88 -4.12
N PRO A 7 16.81 15.04 -4.76
CA PRO A 7 16.72 13.59 -4.54
C PRO A 7 16.78 13.20 -3.06
N ALA A 8 17.57 13.92 -2.26
CA ALA A 8 17.65 13.65 -0.84
C ALA A 8 16.32 13.91 -0.14
N GLN A 9 15.61 14.99 -0.53
CA GLN A 9 14.31 15.30 0.06
C GLN A 9 13.29 14.23 -0.32
N LYS A 10 13.30 13.81 -1.58
CA LYS A 10 12.40 12.78 -2.04
C LYS A 10 12.63 11.47 -1.26
N ARG A 11 13.89 11.11 -1.05
CA ARG A 11 14.21 9.89 -0.31
C ARG A 11 13.79 10.00 1.16
N SER A 12 13.95 11.18 1.76
CA SER A 12 13.52 11.41 3.13
C SER A 12 12.01 11.31 3.26
N ASP A 13 11.28 11.91 2.33
CA ASP A 13 9.82 11.82 2.31
C ASP A 13 9.37 10.38 2.12
N ALA A 14 10.04 9.66 1.23
CA ALA A 14 9.71 8.24 0.99
C ALA A 14 10.00 7.39 2.21
N TRP A 15 11.06 7.69 2.94
CA TRP A 15 11.40 6.96 4.15
C TRP A 15 10.30 7.10 5.20
N ILE A 16 9.80 8.32 5.38
CA ILE A 16 8.66 8.57 6.25
C ILE A 16 7.41 7.87 5.71
N GLY A 17 7.17 7.99 4.40
CA GLY A 17 6.00 7.38 3.78
C GLY A 17 6.01 5.86 3.91
N ASP A 18 7.16 5.23 3.83
CA ASP A 18 7.28 3.80 4.02
C ASP A 18 6.79 3.39 5.41
N ALA A 19 7.17 4.14 6.43
CA ALA A 19 6.73 3.85 7.80
C ALA A 19 5.24 4.07 7.97
N VAL A 20 4.70 5.13 7.38
CA VAL A 20 3.26 5.43 7.44
C VAL A 20 2.46 4.34 6.71
N LEU A 21 2.93 3.94 5.53
CA LEU A 21 2.28 2.87 4.77
C LEU A 21 2.31 1.56 5.55
N ALA A 22 3.44 1.25 6.19
CA ALA A 22 3.57 0.02 6.96
C ALA A 22 2.58 0.00 8.14
N LEU A 23 2.44 1.14 8.82
CA LEU A 23 1.49 1.24 9.92
C LEU A 23 0.06 1.12 9.41
N PHE A 24 -0.25 1.84 8.33
CA PHE A 24 -1.58 1.76 7.72
C PHE A 24 -1.93 0.32 7.35
N ALA A 25 -1.01 -0.36 6.67
CA ALA A 25 -1.25 -1.72 6.21
C ALA A 25 -1.58 -2.65 7.37
N ARG A 26 -0.80 -2.55 8.46
CA ARG A 26 -1.04 -3.40 9.61
C ARG A 26 -2.41 -3.13 10.24
N GLN A 27 -2.75 -1.88 10.44
CA GLN A 27 -4.04 -1.54 11.05
C GLN A 27 -5.20 -1.92 10.15
N TRP A 28 -5.07 -1.64 8.85
CA TRP A 28 -6.12 -1.97 7.88
C TRP A 28 -6.36 -3.48 7.84
N ILE A 29 -5.28 -4.26 7.78
CA ILE A 29 -5.37 -5.73 7.74
C ILE A 29 -6.09 -6.27 8.98
N LEU A 30 -5.76 -5.72 10.15
CA LEU A 30 -6.37 -6.17 11.40
C LEU A 30 -7.86 -5.88 11.46
N GLN A 31 -8.34 -4.90 10.69
CA GLN A 31 -9.75 -4.55 10.63
C GLN A 31 -10.54 -5.41 9.66
N GLN A 32 -9.86 -6.21 8.82
CA GLN A 32 -10.53 -7.00 7.80
C GLN A 32 -10.90 -8.37 8.34
N SER A 33 -12.21 -8.64 8.40
CA SER A 33 -12.67 -9.93 8.91
C SER A 33 -12.35 -11.09 7.97
N ASN A 34 -12.16 -10.79 6.69
CA ASN A 34 -11.89 -11.81 5.67
C ASN A 34 -10.41 -12.07 5.45
N ILE A 35 -9.53 -11.47 6.25
CA ILE A 35 -8.11 -11.79 6.23
C ILE A 35 -7.80 -12.52 7.54
N THR A 36 -7.54 -13.82 7.42
CA THR A 36 -7.27 -14.63 8.61
C THR A 36 -5.89 -14.31 9.17
N PRO A 37 -5.63 -14.63 10.45
CA PRO A 37 -4.29 -14.42 11.00
C PRO A 37 -3.19 -15.06 10.18
N ALA A 38 -3.44 -16.23 9.57
CA ALA A 38 -2.44 -16.90 8.76
C ALA A 38 -2.12 -16.13 7.48
N GLU A 39 -3.04 -15.29 7.01
CA GLU A 39 -2.88 -14.53 5.77
C GLU A 39 -2.28 -13.14 5.97
N ARG A 40 -2.11 -12.70 7.21
CA ARG A 40 -1.72 -11.31 7.49
C ARG A 40 -0.37 -10.93 6.95
N THR A 41 0.62 -11.81 7.10
CA THR A 41 1.98 -11.52 6.63
C THR A 41 1.99 -11.36 5.12
N GLU A 42 1.31 -12.25 4.41
CA GLU A 42 1.25 -12.18 2.95
C GLU A 42 0.54 -10.90 2.51
N ALA A 43 -0.59 -10.58 3.14
CA ALA A 43 -1.32 -9.35 2.80
C ALA A 43 -0.45 -8.11 3.04
N PHE A 44 0.28 -8.08 4.14
CA PHE A 44 1.18 -6.97 4.43
C PHE A 44 2.27 -6.85 3.37
N THR A 45 2.90 -7.96 3.03
CA THR A 45 3.96 -7.97 2.03
C THR A 45 3.44 -7.47 0.68
N GLN A 46 2.23 -7.89 0.30
CA GLN A 46 1.63 -7.47 -0.97
C GLN A 46 1.33 -5.97 -0.98
N LEU A 47 0.75 -5.45 0.11
CA LEU A 47 0.38 -4.03 0.20
C LEU A 47 1.57 -3.10 0.20
N THR A 48 2.71 -3.55 0.70
CA THR A 48 3.89 -2.70 0.83
C THR A 48 4.96 -2.99 -0.21
N ALA A 49 4.71 -3.93 -1.12
CA ALA A 49 5.70 -4.33 -2.10
C ALA A 49 5.88 -3.27 -3.18
N ASN A 50 7.12 -3.11 -3.62
CA ASN A 50 7.42 -2.21 -4.73
C ASN A 50 6.62 -2.56 -5.97
N GLN A 51 6.38 -3.86 -6.20
CA GLN A 51 5.59 -4.30 -7.34
C GLN A 51 4.18 -3.72 -7.30
N PHE A 52 3.55 -3.72 -6.13
CA PHE A 52 2.22 -3.13 -5.99
C PHE A 52 2.28 -1.61 -6.18
N LEU A 53 3.24 -0.96 -5.51
CA LEU A 53 3.37 0.49 -5.59
C LEU A 53 3.67 0.95 -7.01
N ALA A 54 4.40 0.14 -7.79
CA ALA A 54 4.72 0.46 -9.18
C ALA A 54 3.47 0.61 -10.05
N SER A 55 2.34 0.08 -9.63
CA SER A 55 1.07 0.27 -10.34
C SER A 55 0.63 1.74 -10.34
N PHE A 56 1.16 2.54 -9.42
CA PHE A 56 0.77 3.95 -9.26
C PHE A 56 1.86 4.92 -9.66
N GLY A 57 3.04 4.40 -10.04
CA GLY A 57 4.17 5.22 -10.42
C GLY A 57 5.46 4.67 -9.82
N ASP A 58 6.51 5.46 -9.88
CA ASP A 58 7.77 5.07 -9.26
C ASP A 58 7.53 4.80 -7.76
N PRO A 59 7.92 3.62 -7.23
CA PRO A 59 7.63 3.30 -5.83
C PRO A 59 8.16 4.33 -4.83
N THR A 60 9.36 4.87 -5.07
CA THR A 60 9.89 5.91 -4.19
C THR A 60 9.03 7.17 -4.23
N ALA A 61 8.53 7.53 -5.41
CA ALA A 61 7.65 8.69 -5.54
C ALA A 61 6.31 8.45 -4.85
N VAL A 62 5.78 7.22 -4.94
CA VAL A 62 4.53 6.86 -4.26
C VAL A 62 4.70 7.00 -2.75
N GLU A 63 5.78 6.44 -2.22
CA GLU A 63 6.05 6.54 -0.79
C GLU A 63 6.29 7.99 -0.37
N ALA A 64 6.98 8.77 -1.22
CA ALA A 64 7.23 10.18 -0.91
C ALA A 64 5.92 10.96 -0.83
N ALA A 65 4.96 10.67 -1.70
CA ALA A 65 3.66 11.33 -1.64
C ALA A 65 2.94 11.05 -0.33
N ILE A 66 3.03 9.82 0.15
CA ILE A 66 2.45 9.46 1.45
C ILE A 66 3.15 10.23 2.58
N GLY A 67 4.48 10.26 2.53
CA GLY A 67 5.26 10.97 3.55
C GLY A 67 4.97 12.46 3.57
N LYS A 68 4.84 13.07 2.40
CA LYS A 68 4.50 14.48 2.30
C LYS A 68 3.11 14.76 2.88
N THR A 69 2.15 13.91 2.56
CA THR A 69 0.80 14.08 3.08
C THR A 69 0.80 14.00 4.61
N TYR A 70 1.52 13.03 5.14
CA TYR A 70 1.64 12.89 6.59
C TYR A 70 2.25 14.15 7.22
N GLN A 71 3.36 14.63 6.66
CA GLN A 71 4.06 15.78 7.24
C GLN A 71 3.25 17.06 7.15
N ALA A 72 2.45 17.22 6.08
CA ALA A 72 1.66 18.42 5.88
C ALA A 72 0.33 18.38 6.60
N LYS A 73 -0.31 17.23 6.71
CA LYS A 73 -1.71 17.14 7.14
C LYS A 73 -1.96 16.13 8.25
N GLY A 74 -0.95 15.37 8.65
CA GLY A 74 -1.08 14.45 9.76
C GLY A 74 -1.43 13.03 9.37
N LEU A 75 -1.48 12.17 10.38
CA LEU A 75 -1.60 10.72 10.15
C LEU A 75 -2.93 10.33 9.53
N GLN A 76 -4.03 10.91 10.02
CA GLN A 76 -5.35 10.53 9.50
C GLN A 76 -5.48 10.90 8.03
N ALA A 77 -4.99 12.07 7.64
CA ALA A 77 -5.03 12.48 6.24
C ALA A 77 -4.20 11.54 5.36
N ALA A 78 -3.05 11.10 5.85
CA ALA A 78 -2.23 10.15 5.11
C ALA A 78 -2.93 8.81 4.99
N PHE A 79 -3.59 8.35 6.04
CA PHE A 79 -4.35 7.10 6.00
C PHE A 79 -5.51 7.19 5.01
N ASP A 80 -6.23 8.30 5.03
CA ASP A 80 -7.33 8.52 4.07
C ASP A 80 -6.82 8.52 2.64
N PHE A 81 -5.67 9.14 2.41
CA PHE A 81 -5.04 9.18 1.11
C PHE A 81 -4.69 7.76 0.62
N ILE A 82 -4.09 6.94 1.50
CA ILE A 82 -3.73 5.57 1.15
C ILE A 82 -4.99 4.76 0.85
N GLU A 83 -5.99 4.86 1.72
CA GLU A 83 -7.20 4.08 1.56
C GLU A 83 -7.93 4.43 0.27
N THR A 84 -8.05 5.70 -0.03
CA THR A 84 -8.74 6.15 -1.23
C THR A 84 -7.96 5.82 -2.49
N SER A 85 -6.64 5.97 -2.45
CA SER A 85 -5.81 5.90 -3.65
C SER A 85 -5.38 4.47 -3.98
N TYR A 86 -5.08 3.65 -2.97
CA TYR A 86 -4.39 2.38 -3.22
C TYR A 86 -5.20 1.14 -2.86
N ILE A 87 -6.05 1.22 -1.86
CA ILE A 87 -6.80 0.04 -1.42
C ILE A 87 -7.75 -0.51 -2.48
N PRO A 88 -8.44 0.33 -3.28
CA PRO A 88 -9.35 -0.25 -4.29
C PRO A 88 -8.63 -1.20 -5.26
N LEU A 89 -7.42 -0.85 -5.70
CA LEU A 89 -6.68 -1.75 -6.58
C LEU A 89 -6.23 -3.00 -5.84
N TYR A 90 -5.79 -2.85 -4.59
CA TYR A 90 -5.38 -4.02 -3.81
C TYR A 90 -6.53 -5.00 -3.64
N LEU A 91 -7.72 -4.50 -3.34
CA LEU A 91 -8.90 -5.36 -3.18
C LEU A 91 -9.24 -6.07 -4.49
N LYS A 92 -9.14 -5.37 -5.61
CA LYS A 92 -9.39 -5.96 -6.91
C LYS A 92 -8.39 -7.09 -7.20
N GLN A 93 -7.11 -6.84 -6.94
CA GLN A 93 -6.08 -7.83 -7.19
C GLN A 93 -6.24 -9.04 -6.28
N ARG A 94 -6.55 -8.80 -5.00
CA ARG A 94 -6.76 -9.88 -4.04
C ARG A 94 -7.95 -10.73 -4.46
N ASN A 95 -9.03 -10.10 -4.87
CA ASN A 95 -10.22 -10.80 -5.32
C ASN A 95 -9.93 -11.63 -6.57
N ASN A 96 -9.17 -11.09 -7.50
CA ASN A 96 -8.79 -11.81 -8.71
C ASN A 96 -7.93 -13.03 -8.40
N ARG A 97 -6.99 -12.90 -7.47
CA ARG A 97 -6.16 -14.05 -7.07
C ARG A 97 -7.01 -15.15 -6.47
N ARG A 98 -7.99 -14.79 -5.64
CA ARG A 98 -8.87 -15.76 -5.01
C ARG A 98 -9.75 -16.46 -6.04
N LYS A 99 -10.27 -15.73 -7.02
CA LYS A 99 -11.05 -16.31 -8.11
C LYS A 99 -10.22 -17.28 -8.92
N THR A 100 -8.99 -16.89 -9.25
CA THR A 100 -8.10 -17.75 -10.03
C THR A 100 -7.79 -19.03 -9.28
N ALA A 101 -7.50 -18.93 -7.99
CA ALA A 101 -7.23 -20.11 -7.18
C ALA A 101 -8.45 -21.03 -7.11
N GLY A 102 -9.63 -20.44 -6.94
CA GLY A 102 -10.87 -21.22 -6.91
C GLY A 102 -11.14 -21.92 -8.23
N SER A 103 -10.99 -21.20 -9.35
CA SER A 103 -11.17 -21.78 -10.67
C SER A 103 -10.17 -22.89 -10.92
N HIS A 104 -8.93 -22.65 -10.54
CA HIS A 104 -7.89 -23.66 -10.74
C HIS A 104 -8.20 -24.93 -9.97
N ARG A 105 -8.62 -24.80 -8.72
CA ARG A 105 -8.99 -25.96 -7.92
C ARG A 105 -10.17 -26.70 -8.53
N SER A 106 -11.15 -25.99 -9.05
CA SER A 106 -12.29 -26.61 -9.70
C SER A 106 -11.85 -27.45 -10.89
N LYS A 107 -10.92 -26.94 -11.67
CA LYS A 107 -10.43 -27.66 -12.84
C LYS A 107 -9.61 -28.88 -12.47
N ALA A 108 -9.00 -28.87 -11.32
CA ALA A 108 -8.16 -29.98 -10.87
C ALA A 108 -8.97 -31.23 -10.57
N LYS A 109 -10.26 -31.10 -10.45
CA LYS A 109 -11.11 -32.26 -10.28
C LYS A 109 -11.32 -32.97 -11.62
#